data_c6ada611e1fa8950def65fe7af24a2d1
#
_entry.id   c6ada611e1fa8950def65fe7af24a2d1
#
_cell.length_a   1.000
_cell.length_b   1.000
_cell.length_c   1.000
_cell.angle_alpha   90.00
_cell.angle_beta   90.00
_cell.angle_gamma   90.00
#
_symmetry.space_group_name_H-M   'P 1'
#
loop_
_entity.id
_entity.type
_entity.pdbx_description
1 polymer ?
#
loop_
_entity_poly.entity_id
_entity_poly.type
_entity_poly.pdbx_seq_one_letter_code
_entity_poly.pdbx_strand_id
1 'polypeptide(L)'
;ERCMEKVFNSLAYQDVDKSLLTGEKFMYKHLNIGDQVAQIAGIIYPIPIDNYVKIVKGVKFYGRYMDDSYAIHESKEFLQELLQGIIAIATELGITVNIRKTRICKLSSLWRFLQVQYSLTETGRVIQKINPKRLTCMRRKMKKLVHILTEKEFDDWYGSWFRNHYRIMSKQQRENMDRLYNNLKKEVYNDVHNHSG
;
A
#
# COMPACT_ATOMS: atom_id res chain seq x y z
N GLU A 1 -29.59 -3.48 -7.98
CA GLU A 1 -29.80 -4.35 -6.78
C GLU A 1 -29.48 -5.82 -7.07
N ARG A 2 -30.14 -6.48 -8.04
CA ARG A 2 -29.90 -7.92 -8.36
C ARG A 2 -28.46 -8.27 -8.77
N CYS A 3 -27.74 -7.39 -9.44
CA CYS A 3 -26.33 -7.63 -9.83
C CYS A 3 -25.39 -7.58 -8.63
N MET A 4 -25.64 -6.67 -7.69
CA MET A 4 -24.85 -6.56 -6.46
C MET A 4 -25.10 -7.74 -5.52
N GLU A 5 -26.32 -8.17 -5.39
CA GLU A 5 -26.68 -9.36 -4.61
C GLU A 5 -25.96 -10.63 -5.10
N LYS A 6 -25.87 -10.83 -6.43
CA LYS A 6 -25.13 -11.96 -7.01
C LYS A 6 -23.64 -11.88 -6.77
N VAL A 7 -23.03 -10.69 -6.82
CA VAL A 7 -21.61 -10.49 -6.52
C VAL A 7 -21.32 -10.78 -5.05
N PHE A 8 -22.14 -10.27 -4.13
CA PHE A 8 -21.98 -10.55 -2.70
C PHE A 8 -22.23 -12.03 -2.35
N ASN A 9 -23.20 -12.67 -2.98
CA ASN A 9 -23.48 -14.09 -2.77
C ASN A 9 -22.41 -15.02 -3.36
N SER A 10 -21.69 -14.62 -4.42
CA SER A 10 -20.57 -15.39 -4.96
C SER A 10 -19.38 -15.47 -4.00
N LEU A 11 -19.25 -14.53 -3.06
CA LEU A 11 -18.21 -14.48 -2.03
C LEU A 11 -18.37 -15.54 -0.94
N ALA A 12 -19.58 -16.09 -0.78
CA ALA A 12 -19.90 -17.08 0.25
C ALA A 12 -19.21 -18.45 0.04
N TYR A 13 -18.60 -18.67 -1.12
CA TYR A 13 -17.98 -19.94 -1.51
C TYR A 13 -16.45 -19.95 -1.48
N GLN A 14 -15.80 -18.88 -1.01
CA GLN A 14 -14.34 -18.89 -0.86
C GLN A 14 -13.95 -19.64 0.42
N ASP A 15 -12.86 -20.41 0.33
CA ASP A 15 -12.20 -21.02 1.50
C ASP A 15 -11.74 -19.92 2.46
N VAL A 16 -12.53 -19.68 3.48
CA VAL A 16 -12.20 -18.76 4.57
C VAL A 16 -11.56 -19.58 5.68
N ASP A 17 -10.49 -19.07 6.27
CA ASP A 17 -9.88 -19.67 7.45
C ASP A 17 -10.96 -19.91 8.52
N LYS A 18 -11.09 -21.17 8.94
CA LYS A 18 -12.10 -21.61 9.91
C LYS A 18 -12.02 -20.87 11.23
N SER A 19 -10.85 -20.33 11.58
CA SER A 19 -10.64 -19.49 12.77
C SER A 19 -11.38 -18.15 12.72
N LEU A 20 -11.78 -17.71 11.53
CA LEU A 20 -12.53 -16.46 11.30
C LEU A 20 -14.06 -16.69 11.26
N LEU A 21 -14.50 -17.93 11.32
CA LEU A 21 -15.93 -18.29 11.29
C LEU A 21 -16.51 -18.18 12.70
N THR A 22 -17.41 -17.26 12.91
CA THR A 22 -18.17 -17.06 14.17
C THR A 22 -19.34 -18.05 14.31
N GLY A 23 -19.12 -19.35 14.08
CA GLY A 23 -20.14 -20.40 14.15
C GLY A 23 -21.08 -20.51 12.95
N GLU A 24 -21.07 -19.56 12.01
CA GLU A 24 -21.83 -19.62 10.77
C GLU A 24 -20.99 -20.20 9.62
N LYS A 25 -21.63 -20.99 8.76
CA LYS A 25 -20.97 -21.67 7.64
C LYS A 25 -20.38 -20.71 6.59
N PHE A 26 -20.82 -19.44 6.56
CA PHE A 26 -20.43 -18.43 5.59
C PHE A 26 -20.24 -17.07 6.24
N MET A 27 -19.15 -16.37 5.90
CA MET A 27 -18.94 -14.97 6.26
C MET A 27 -19.45 -14.05 5.15
N TYR A 28 -20.52 -13.30 5.45
CA TYR A 28 -21.13 -12.35 4.50
C TYR A 28 -20.56 -10.93 4.54
N LYS A 29 -19.44 -10.71 5.24
CA LYS A 29 -18.96 -9.35 5.58
C LYS A 29 -17.64 -8.93 4.92
N HIS A 30 -17.26 -9.47 3.78
CA HIS A 30 -16.06 -9.02 3.10
C HIS A 30 -16.24 -8.90 1.60
N LEU A 31 -15.42 -8.03 1.00
CA LEU A 31 -15.34 -7.84 -0.43
C LEU A 31 -14.32 -8.80 -1.04
N ASN A 32 -14.63 -9.37 -2.21
CA ASN A 32 -13.71 -10.24 -2.94
C ASN A 32 -12.50 -9.44 -3.46
N ILE A 33 -11.30 -9.94 -3.18
CA ILE A 33 -10.08 -9.31 -3.69
C ILE A 33 -9.88 -9.76 -5.13
N GLY A 34 -9.90 -8.81 -6.09
CA GLY A 34 -9.63 -9.05 -7.50
C GLY A 34 -10.80 -8.79 -8.46
N ASP A 35 -12.01 -8.61 -7.95
CA ASP A 35 -13.16 -8.20 -8.75
C ASP A 35 -13.23 -6.66 -8.86
N GLN A 36 -13.48 -6.14 -10.07
CA GLN A 36 -13.63 -4.70 -10.33
C GLN A 36 -14.80 -4.10 -9.54
N VAL A 37 -15.91 -4.82 -9.44
CA VAL A 37 -17.10 -4.37 -8.69
C VAL A 37 -16.78 -4.26 -7.20
N ALA A 38 -16.05 -5.23 -6.66
CA ALA A 38 -15.61 -5.19 -5.27
C ALA A 38 -14.63 -4.03 -5.00
N GLN A 39 -13.76 -3.70 -5.96
CA GLN A 39 -12.88 -2.52 -5.86
C GLN A 39 -13.67 -1.22 -5.84
N ILE A 40 -14.66 -1.07 -6.72
CA ILE A 40 -15.55 0.10 -6.76
C ILE A 40 -16.36 0.20 -5.46
N ALA A 41 -16.91 -0.91 -4.98
CA ALA A 41 -17.63 -0.95 -3.70
C ALA A 41 -16.72 -0.55 -2.53
N GLY A 42 -15.47 -1.01 -2.50
CA GLY A 42 -14.46 -0.64 -1.50
C GLY A 42 -14.09 0.85 -1.52
N ILE A 43 -14.24 1.52 -2.67
CA ILE A 43 -14.05 2.98 -2.78
C ILE A 43 -15.30 3.72 -2.30
N ILE A 44 -16.48 3.26 -2.66
CA ILE A 44 -17.76 3.94 -2.39
C ILE A 44 -18.20 3.73 -0.94
N TYR A 45 -18.04 2.53 -0.42
CA TYR A 45 -18.56 2.14 0.89
C TYR A 45 -18.10 3.04 2.05
N PRO A 46 -16.83 3.50 2.14
CA PRO A 46 -16.38 4.42 3.19
C PRO A 46 -16.65 5.92 2.92
N ILE A 47 -17.41 6.29 1.87
CA ILE A 47 -17.75 7.71 1.58
C ILE A 47 -18.34 8.46 2.78
N PRO A 48 -19.21 7.89 3.64
CA PRO A 48 -19.68 8.59 4.83
C PRO A 48 -18.55 9.06 5.75
N ILE A 49 -17.44 8.30 5.83
CA ILE A 49 -16.24 8.73 6.58
C ILE A 49 -15.58 9.92 5.89
N ASP A 50 -15.43 9.87 4.55
CA ASP A 50 -14.85 10.98 3.77
C ASP A 50 -15.68 12.26 3.94
N ASN A 51 -17.02 12.15 3.88
CA ASN A 51 -17.94 13.27 4.08
C ASN A 51 -17.82 13.85 5.50
N TYR A 52 -17.75 13.02 6.52
CA TYR A 52 -17.53 13.45 7.88
C TYR A 52 -16.24 14.25 8.01
N VAL A 53 -15.13 13.74 7.50
CA VAL A 53 -13.81 14.39 7.59
C VAL A 53 -13.78 15.68 6.77
N LYS A 54 -14.25 15.66 5.53
CA LYS A 54 -14.13 16.80 4.60
C LYS A 54 -15.20 17.84 4.78
N ILE A 55 -16.45 17.44 4.97
CA ILE A 55 -17.61 18.34 4.97
C ILE A 55 -17.96 18.72 6.41
N VAL A 56 -18.17 17.75 7.30
CA VAL A 56 -18.63 18.03 8.66
C VAL A 56 -17.50 18.64 9.49
N LYS A 57 -16.30 18.08 9.46
CA LYS A 57 -15.14 18.57 10.23
C LYS A 57 -14.26 19.56 9.46
N GLY A 58 -14.50 19.78 8.18
CA GLY A 58 -13.80 20.76 7.36
C GLY A 58 -12.28 20.53 7.22
N VAL A 59 -11.80 19.28 7.33
CA VAL A 59 -10.37 18.97 7.27
C VAL A 59 -9.83 19.28 5.87
N LYS A 60 -8.99 20.29 5.77
CA LYS A 60 -8.43 20.78 4.50
C LYS A 60 -7.51 19.75 3.84
N PHE A 61 -6.63 19.13 4.62
CA PHE A 61 -5.64 18.17 4.15
C PHE A 61 -6.02 16.76 4.59
N TYR A 62 -6.82 16.11 3.76
CA TYR A 62 -7.27 14.74 3.91
C TYR A 62 -7.12 13.99 2.59
N GLY A 63 -6.72 12.75 2.66
CA GLY A 63 -6.72 11.85 1.52
C GLY A 63 -6.93 10.41 1.95
N ARG A 64 -7.63 9.65 1.11
CA ARG A 64 -7.84 8.21 1.26
C ARG A 64 -7.48 7.48 -0.03
N TYR A 65 -6.84 6.34 0.12
CA TYR A 65 -6.62 5.38 -0.94
C TYR A 65 -7.06 4.01 -0.42
N MET A 66 -8.21 3.55 -0.87
CA MET A 66 -8.86 2.34 -0.39
C MET A 66 -9.11 2.39 1.14
N ASP A 67 -8.40 1.53 1.88
CA ASP A 67 -8.42 1.41 3.34
C ASP A 67 -7.42 2.31 4.06
N ASP A 68 -6.40 2.80 3.35
CA ASP A 68 -5.39 3.71 3.90
C ASP A 68 -5.86 5.17 3.79
N SER A 69 -5.85 5.91 4.90
CA SER A 69 -6.18 7.34 4.90
C SER A 69 -5.24 8.15 5.79
N TYR A 70 -5.16 9.44 5.52
CA TYR A 70 -4.45 10.41 6.36
C TYR A 70 -5.26 11.70 6.50
N ALA A 71 -5.11 12.35 7.63
CA ALA A 71 -5.61 13.70 7.88
C ALA A 71 -4.52 14.53 8.54
N ILE A 72 -4.38 15.80 8.16
CA ILE A 72 -3.39 16.72 8.72
C ILE A 72 -4.12 17.92 9.30
N HIS A 73 -3.81 18.24 10.56
CA HIS A 73 -4.33 19.38 11.28
C HIS A 73 -3.31 19.87 12.32
N GLU A 74 -3.38 21.12 12.71
CA GLU A 74 -2.44 21.75 13.66
C GLU A 74 -2.68 21.26 15.09
N SER A 75 -3.96 21.12 15.51
CA SER A 75 -4.31 20.63 16.85
C SER A 75 -4.31 19.10 16.90
N LYS A 76 -3.61 18.58 17.88
CA LYS A 76 -3.60 17.16 18.22
C LYS A 76 -4.95 16.72 18.81
N GLU A 77 -5.54 17.56 19.64
CA GLU A 77 -6.82 17.32 20.30
C GLU A 77 -7.93 17.17 19.25
N PHE A 78 -7.93 18.05 18.25
CA PHE A 78 -8.84 17.95 17.11
C PHE A 78 -8.68 16.63 16.36
N LEU A 79 -7.43 16.18 16.11
CA LEU A 79 -7.19 14.91 15.44
C LEU A 79 -7.63 13.71 16.29
N GLN A 80 -7.57 13.81 17.62
CA GLN A 80 -8.08 12.77 18.53
C GLN A 80 -9.60 12.69 18.46
N GLU A 81 -10.30 13.84 18.51
CA GLU A 81 -11.75 13.93 18.35
C GLU A 81 -12.20 13.40 16.96
N LEU A 82 -11.49 13.83 15.90
CA LEU A 82 -11.73 13.37 14.53
C LEU A 82 -11.63 11.86 14.43
N LEU A 83 -10.62 11.26 15.04
CA LEU A 83 -10.42 9.82 15.05
C LEU A 83 -11.57 9.09 15.75
N GLN A 84 -12.05 9.59 16.88
CA GLN A 84 -13.21 9.01 17.58
C GLN A 84 -14.47 9.04 16.70
N GLY A 85 -14.72 10.15 16.01
CA GLY A 85 -15.84 10.25 15.08
C GLY A 85 -15.71 9.30 13.87
N ILE A 86 -14.49 9.16 13.33
CA ILE A 86 -14.22 8.17 12.27
C ILE A 86 -14.51 6.74 12.75
N ILE A 87 -14.09 6.40 13.97
CA ILE A 87 -14.32 5.07 14.56
C ILE A 87 -15.84 4.83 14.74
N ALA A 88 -16.59 5.82 15.23
CA ALA A 88 -18.03 5.69 15.41
C ALA A 88 -18.74 5.40 14.07
N ILE A 89 -18.48 6.22 13.03
CA ILE A 89 -19.07 6.02 11.69
C ILE A 89 -18.64 4.69 11.08
N ALA A 90 -17.35 4.33 11.21
CA ALA A 90 -16.84 3.06 10.72
C ALA A 90 -17.59 1.88 11.40
N THR A 91 -17.83 1.97 12.71
CA THR A 91 -18.57 0.95 13.46
C THR A 91 -20.01 0.82 12.97
N GLU A 92 -20.71 1.92 12.71
CA GLU A 92 -22.05 1.94 12.13
C GLU A 92 -22.08 1.28 10.74
N LEU A 93 -21.02 1.48 9.95
CA LEU A 93 -20.84 0.84 8.65
C LEU A 93 -20.39 -0.62 8.74
N GLY A 94 -20.14 -1.17 9.92
CA GLY A 94 -19.56 -2.50 10.10
C GLY A 94 -18.08 -2.60 9.72
N ILE A 95 -17.37 -1.46 9.60
CA ILE A 95 -15.94 -1.39 9.31
C ILE A 95 -15.16 -1.37 10.62
N THR A 96 -14.14 -2.22 10.75
CA THR A 96 -13.26 -2.21 11.91
C THR A 96 -11.99 -1.38 11.63
N VAL A 97 -11.82 -0.28 12.37
CA VAL A 97 -10.59 0.53 12.29
C VAL A 97 -9.44 -0.17 13.01
N ASN A 98 -8.32 -0.35 12.34
CA ASN A 98 -7.14 -0.98 12.92
C ASN A 98 -6.36 0.02 13.80
N ILE A 99 -6.72 0.09 15.07
CA ILE A 99 -6.13 1.01 16.05
C ILE A 99 -4.61 0.81 16.21
N ARG A 100 -4.11 -0.44 16.08
CA ARG A 100 -2.66 -0.72 16.18
C ARG A 100 -1.84 -0.08 15.05
N LYS A 101 -2.45 0.16 13.89
CA LYS A 101 -1.82 0.82 12.74
C LYS A 101 -2.12 2.32 12.69
N THR A 102 -3.15 2.78 13.40
CA THR A 102 -3.54 4.19 13.44
C THR A 102 -2.59 4.97 14.35
N ARG A 103 -2.09 6.11 13.86
CA ARG A 103 -1.12 6.94 14.59
C ARG A 103 -1.41 8.41 14.41
N ILE A 104 -1.36 9.16 15.49
CA ILE A 104 -1.27 10.63 15.48
C ILE A 104 0.19 10.99 15.76
N CYS A 105 0.84 11.65 14.83
CA CYS A 105 2.26 12.01 14.94
C CYS A 105 2.52 13.41 14.36
N LYS A 106 3.64 14.01 14.75
CA LYS A 106 4.11 15.28 14.17
C LYS A 106 4.57 15.05 12.73
N LEU A 107 4.32 16.00 11.83
CA LEU A 107 4.78 15.92 10.43
C LEU A 107 6.31 15.94 10.30
N SER A 108 7.03 16.50 11.26
CA SER A 108 8.49 16.46 11.34
C SER A 108 9.02 15.04 11.64
N SER A 109 8.22 14.19 12.29
CA SER A 109 8.56 12.79 12.47
C SER A 109 8.32 11.99 11.20
N LEU A 110 9.02 10.87 11.06
CA LEU A 110 8.87 9.99 9.92
C LEU A 110 7.53 9.24 9.98
N TRP A 111 6.64 9.50 9.04
CA TRP A 111 5.36 8.80 8.90
C TRP A 111 5.26 8.11 7.54
N ARG A 112 4.32 7.20 7.38
CA ARG A 112 4.20 6.37 6.18
C ARG A 112 2.79 6.43 5.60
N PHE A 113 2.74 6.59 4.27
CA PHE A 113 1.52 6.42 3.50
C PHE A 113 1.85 5.74 2.17
N LEU A 114 1.07 4.74 1.77
CA LEU A 114 1.26 3.94 0.54
C LEU A 114 2.72 3.46 0.35
N GLN A 115 3.32 2.98 1.43
CA GLN A 115 4.70 2.43 1.46
C GLN A 115 5.82 3.46 1.26
N VAL A 116 5.51 4.73 1.03
CA VAL A 116 6.48 5.83 1.03
C VAL A 116 6.56 6.43 2.43
N GLN A 117 7.76 6.77 2.84
CA GLN A 117 8.02 7.48 4.10
C GLN A 117 8.12 8.98 3.82
N TYR A 118 7.44 9.76 4.64
CA TYR A 118 7.38 11.22 4.53
C TYR A 118 7.86 11.85 5.82
N SER A 119 8.49 13.01 5.71
CA SER A 119 8.74 13.93 6.82
C SER A 119 8.75 15.36 6.31
N LEU A 120 8.33 16.31 7.14
CA LEU A 120 8.37 17.74 6.86
C LEU A 120 9.57 18.33 7.59
N THR A 121 10.40 19.10 6.88
CA THR A 121 11.49 19.87 7.47
C THR A 121 10.95 21.16 8.10
N GLU A 122 11.74 21.78 8.96
CA GLU A 122 11.42 23.10 9.54
C GLU A 122 11.28 24.20 8.48
N THR A 123 11.95 24.04 7.34
CA THR A 123 11.85 24.95 6.18
C THR A 123 10.60 24.70 5.33
N GLY A 124 9.68 23.79 5.73
CA GLY A 124 8.47 23.46 4.98
C GLY A 124 8.69 22.49 3.80
N ARG A 125 9.91 21.95 3.62
CA ARG A 125 10.20 20.99 2.54
C ARG A 125 9.73 19.58 2.92
N VAL A 126 8.98 18.93 2.03
CA VAL A 126 8.58 17.54 2.17
C VAL A 126 9.69 16.63 1.70
N ILE A 127 10.19 15.76 2.57
CA ILE A 127 11.14 14.71 2.26
C ILE A 127 10.38 13.41 2.05
N GLN A 128 10.63 12.75 0.92
CA GLN A 128 10.14 11.41 0.60
C GLN A 128 11.29 10.41 0.63
N LYS A 129 11.07 9.25 1.25
CA LYS A 129 12.08 8.18 1.32
C LYS A 129 11.44 6.82 1.04
N ILE A 130 12.17 5.97 0.33
CA ILE A 130 11.79 4.56 0.19
C ILE A 130 12.02 3.82 1.51
N ASN A 131 11.11 2.92 1.84
CA ASN A 131 11.29 2.06 3.01
C ASN A 131 12.50 1.12 2.80
N PRO A 132 13.49 1.10 3.72
CA PRO A 132 14.66 0.23 3.61
C PRO A 132 14.34 -1.27 3.46
N LYS A 133 13.27 -1.74 4.12
CA LYS A 133 12.80 -3.13 3.98
C LYS A 133 12.40 -3.46 2.54
N ARG A 134 11.86 -2.49 1.80
CA ARG A 134 11.48 -2.65 0.40
C ARG A 134 12.69 -2.84 -0.51
N LEU A 135 13.77 -2.07 -0.27
CA LEU A 135 15.05 -2.25 -0.97
C LEU A 135 15.64 -3.63 -0.71
N THR A 136 15.62 -4.08 0.55
CA THR A 136 16.10 -5.43 0.91
C THR A 136 15.27 -6.52 0.22
N CYS A 137 13.94 -6.38 0.21
CA CYS A 137 13.06 -7.31 -0.49
C CYS A 137 13.34 -7.34 -2.00
N MET A 138 13.55 -6.15 -2.60
CA MET A 138 13.86 -6.03 -4.02
C MET A 138 15.19 -6.70 -4.38
N ARG A 139 16.24 -6.47 -3.59
CA ARG A 139 17.54 -7.14 -3.78
C ARG A 139 17.42 -8.66 -3.73
N ARG A 140 16.62 -9.19 -2.80
CA ARG A 140 16.35 -10.64 -2.72
C ARG A 140 15.59 -11.17 -3.95
N LYS A 141 14.62 -10.38 -4.45
CA LYS A 141 13.88 -10.72 -5.68
C LYS A 141 14.79 -10.71 -6.90
N MET A 142 15.66 -9.69 -7.06
CA MET A 142 16.63 -9.63 -8.15
C MET A 142 17.48 -10.90 -8.22
N LYS A 143 18.08 -11.29 -7.09
CA LYS A 143 18.91 -12.51 -6.99
C LYS A 143 18.17 -13.80 -7.35
N LYS A 144 16.86 -13.85 -7.18
CA LYS A 144 16.06 -15.02 -7.57
C LYS A 144 15.64 -14.97 -9.04
N LEU A 145 15.15 -13.81 -9.48
CA LEU A 145 14.54 -13.66 -10.79
C LEU A 145 15.56 -13.67 -11.93
N VAL A 146 16.81 -13.27 -11.69
CA VAL A 146 17.88 -13.34 -12.69
C VAL A 146 18.13 -14.76 -13.21
N HIS A 147 17.83 -15.79 -12.42
CA HIS A 147 17.97 -17.21 -12.81
C HIS A 147 16.68 -17.79 -13.42
N ILE A 148 15.57 -17.06 -13.43
CA ILE A 148 14.25 -17.56 -13.86
C ILE A 148 13.80 -16.86 -15.15
N LEU A 149 14.07 -15.55 -15.25
CA LEU A 149 13.64 -14.71 -16.36
C LEU A 149 14.69 -14.72 -17.47
N THR A 150 14.25 -14.47 -18.70
CA THR A 150 15.17 -14.09 -19.78
C THR A 150 15.78 -12.72 -19.50
N GLU A 151 16.92 -12.41 -20.14
CA GLU A 151 17.59 -11.12 -19.96
C GLU A 151 16.64 -9.94 -20.21
N LYS A 152 15.85 -9.98 -21.29
CA LYS A 152 14.89 -8.94 -21.64
C LYS A 152 13.78 -8.79 -20.58
N GLU A 153 13.20 -9.88 -20.12
CA GLU A 153 12.17 -9.84 -19.07
C GLU A 153 12.72 -9.30 -17.74
N PHE A 154 13.97 -9.63 -17.41
CA PHE A 154 14.64 -9.13 -16.22
C PHE A 154 14.90 -7.62 -16.32
N ASP A 155 15.33 -7.12 -17.49
CA ASP A 155 15.53 -5.70 -17.77
C ASP A 155 14.21 -4.92 -17.67
N ASP A 156 13.15 -5.42 -18.29
CA ASP A 156 11.82 -4.81 -18.26
C ASP A 156 11.26 -4.74 -16.83
N TRP A 157 11.40 -5.83 -16.08
CA TRP A 157 10.96 -5.92 -14.71
C TRP A 157 11.71 -4.95 -13.79
N TYR A 158 13.06 -4.95 -13.85
CA TYR A 158 13.89 -4.06 -13.05
C TYR A 158 13.66 -2.59 -13.44
N GLY A 159 13.67 -2.28 -14.73
CA GLY A 159 13.47 -0.94 -15.26
C GLY A 159 12.13 -0.34 -14.86
N SER A 160 11.06 -1.14 -14.89
CA SER A 160 9.74 -0.69 -14.41
C SER A 160 9.77 -0.35 -12.92
N TRP A 161 10.32 -1.25 -12.10
CA TRP A 161 10.43 -1.01 -10.65
C TRP A 161 11.31 0.20 -10.34
N PHE A 162 12.46 0.32 -11.00
CA PHE A 162 13.44 1.39 -10.77
C PHE A 162 12.86 2.76 -11.12
N ARG A 163 12.21 2.91 -12.28
CA ARG A 163 11.55 4.17 -12.69
C ARG A 163 10.51 4.62 -11.67
N ASN A 164 9.71 3.71 -11.15
CA ASN A 164 8.66 4.01 -10.17
C ASN A 164 9.21 4.48 -8.82
N HIS A 165 10.44 4.08 -8.47
CA HIS A 165 11.04 4.39 -7.17
C HIS A 165 12.20 5.39 -7.24
N TYR A 166 12.64 5.77 -8.45
CA TYR A 166 13.80 6.63 -8.68
C TYR A 166 13.79 7.91 -7.85
N ARG A 167 12.65 8.61 -7.82
CA ARG A 167 12.51 9.91 -7.14
C ARG A 167 12.60 9.83 -5.62
N ILE A 168 12.23 8.70 -5.03
CA ILE A 168 12.19 8.49 -3.57
C ILE A 168 13.44 7.77 -3.04
N MET A 169 14.34 7.35 -3.92
CA MET A 169 15.65 6.78 -3.57
C MET A 169 16.71 7.87 -3.48
N SER A 170 17.64 7.75 -2.52
CA SER A 170 18.84 8.57 -2.48
C SER A 170 19.79 8.20 -3.64
N LYS A 171 20.73 9.09 -3.99
CA LYS A 171 21.76 8.82 -4.99
C LYS A 171 22.49 7.51 -4.71
N GLN A 172 22.97 7.32 -3.48
CA GLN A 172 23.68 6.12 -3.06
C GLN A 172 22.81 4.84 -3.19
N GLN A 173 21.50 4.94 -2.89
CA GLN A 173 20.60 3.80 -3.04
C GLN A 173 20.41 3.40 -4.51
N ARG A 174 20.30 4.38 -5.40
CA ARG A 174 20.21 4.16 -6.85
C ARG A 174 21.48 3.48 -7.37
N GLU A 175 22.64 4.04 -7.08
CA GLU A 175 23.95 3.49 -7.49
C GLU A 175 24.16 2.05 -6.97
N ASN A 176 23.78 1.78 -5.72
CA ASN A 176 23.88 0.43 -5.16
C ASN A 176 22.93 -0.57 -5.82
N MET A 177 21.73 -0.13 -6.21
CA MET A 177 20.76 -0.99 -6.91
C MET A 177 21.21 -1.27 -8.34
N ASP A 178 21.70 -0.24 -9.06
CA ASP A 178 22.22 -0.39 -10.43
C ASP A 178 23.48 -1.26 -10.46
N ARG A 179 24.36 -1.09 -9.48
CA ARG A 179 25.55 -1.94 -9.36
C ARG A 179 25.17 -3.42 -9.17
N LEU A 180 24.22 -3.70 -8.26
CA LEU A 180 23.76 -5.07 -8.05
C LEU A 180 23.10 -5.65 -9.30
N TYR A 181 22.26 -4.88 -9.97
CA TYR A 181 21.61 -5.28 -11.21
C TYR A 181 22.63 -5.63 -12.31
N ASN A 182 23.60 -4.75 -12.55
CA ASN A 182 24.64 -4.95 -13.57
C ASN A 182 25.54 -6.16 -13.25
N ASN A 183 25.88 -6.38 -11.97
CA ASN A 183 26.68 -7.54 -11.56
C ASN A 183 25.94 -8.85 -11.81
N LEU A 184 24.66 -8.91 -11.42
CA LEU A 184 23.83 -10.10 -11.64
C LEU A 184 23.65 -10.41 -13.14
N LYS A 185 23.47 -9.40 -13.97
CA LYS A 185 23.39 -9.58 -15.43
C LYS A 185 24.68 -10.17 -16.00
N LYS A 186 25.83 -9.62 -15.62
CA LYS A 186 27.12 -10.14 -16.08
C LYS A 186 27.35 -11.58 -15.64
N GLU A 187 27.04 -11.90 -14.39
CA GLU A 187 27.23 -13.22 -13.82
C GLU A 187 26.36 -14.28 -14.50
N VAL A 188 25.08 -13.97 -14.82
CA VAL A 188 24.14 -14.99 -15.30
C VAL A 188 24.02 -15.03 -16.83
N TYR A 189 23.98 -13.87 -17.50
CA TYR A 189 23.70 -13.83 -18.93
C TYR A 189 24.96 -13.71 -19.81
N ASN A 190 26.07 -13.14 -19.30
CA ASN A 190 27.30 -13.04 -20.10
C ASN A 190 28.17 -14.30 -19.99
N ASP A 191 28.12 -15.02 -18.85
CA ASP A 191 28.88 -16.28 -18.71
C ASP A 191 28.30 -17.43 -19.55
N VAL A 192 27.02 -17.37 -19.93
CA VAL A 192 26.39 -18.36 -20.82
C VAL A 192 26.92 -18.28 -22.24
N HIS A 193 27.36 -17.11 -22.71
CA HIS A 193 27.94 -16.96 -24.04
C HIS A 193 29.39 -17.48 -24.16
N ASN A 194 30.10 -17.65 -23.04
CA ASN A 194 31.48 -18.14 -23.03
C ASN A 194 31.58 -19.70 -22.96
N HIS A 195 30.49 -20.39 -22.77
CA HIS A 195 30.48 -21.90 -22.71
C HIS A 195 29.78 -22.56 -23.90
N SER A 196 29.41 -21.80 -24.93
CA SER A 196 28.79 -22.30 -26.17
C SER A 196 29.70 -22.13 -27.40
N GLY A 197 31.02 -22.08 -27.20
CA GLY A 197 32.04 -22.01 -28.23
C GLY A 197 32.90 -23.27 -28.26
#